data_86ec4bad192cf0936a38865b1da4e409
#
_entry.id   86ec4bad192cf0936a38865b1da4e409
#
_cell.length_a   1.000
_cell.length_b   1.000
_cell.length_c   1.000
_cell.angle_alpha   90.00
_cell.angle_beta   90.00
_cell.angle_gamma   90.00
#
_symmetry.space_group_name_H-M   'P 1'
#
loop_
_entity.id
_entity.type
_entity.pdbx_description
1 polymer ?
#
loop_
_entity_poly.entity_id
_entity_poly.type
_entity_poly.pdbx_seq_one_letter_code
_entity_poly.pdbx_strand_id
1 'polypeptide(L)'
;MPRVVITGIGTVSPNGIGNKNFTEALLRGRSGIRRIQSFDPEGLSSQIGGEVFLDGEGNGKLPRILKLALAASQEALEESGIESKKLSEEEKGKIGVVLGTGGAGIEFTEKQYELKKPHVYAISQSTPGNLSSELSITFGFQGLSHVISTGCTSSTDAIGYAFHEIQSGRLNRALAGGADSCFTWNIMKAFSFMKVLSTHWNDSPEKASRPFSADRDGFVLGEGAWMFVLEEYEEAQKRDALIYAEILGYGSSSRPFIRYVSKITAAGLFAP
;
A
#
# COMPACT_ATOMS: atom_id res chain seq x y z
N MET A 1 -15.18 -23.79 8.87
CA MET A 1 -15.05 -22.50 8.15
C MET A 1 -14.02 -22.70 7.07
N PRO A 2 -14.20 -22.11 5.87
CA PRO A 2 -13.21 -22.12 4.82
C PRO A 2 -11.85 -21.63 5.32
N ARG A 3 -10.78 -22.29 4.90
CA ARG A 3 -9.39 -21.86 5.13
C ARG A 3 -9.04 -20.85 4.07
N VAL A 4 -8.21 -19.87 4.40
CA VAL A 4 -7.82 -18.81 3.46
C VAL A 4 -6.31 -18.80 3.30
N VAL A 5 -5.86 -18.87 2.06
CA VAL A 5 -4.44 -18.96 1.73
C VAL A 5 -4.02 -17.83 0.81
N ILE A 6 -2.71 -17.56 0.78
CA ILE A 6 -2.07 -16.61 -0.13
C ILE A 6 -1.49 -17.40 -1.30
N THR A 7 -1.94 -17.11 -2.51
CA THR A 7 -1.49 -17.79 -3.73
C THR A 7 -0.72 -16.90 -4.69
N GLY A 8 -0.68 -15.58 -4.44
CA GLY A 8 0.10 -14.64 -5.23
C GLY A 8 0.49 -13.42 -4.40
N ILE A 9 1.65 -12.90 -4.68
CA ILE A 9 2.24 -11.74 -4.01
C ILE A 9 2.76 -10.79 -5.07
N GLY A 10 2.55 -9.49 -4.90
CA GLY A 10 3.13 -8.48 -5.76
C GLY A 10 3.62 -7.29 -4.96
N THR A 11 4.79 -6.80 -5.31
CA THR A 11 5.53 -5.81 -4.52
C THR A 11 6.07 -4.70 -5.39
N VAL A 12 5.77 -3.47 -5.00
CA VAL A 12 6.38 -2.27 -5.55
C VAL A 12 6.90 -1.43 -4.38
N SER A 13 8.20 -1.26 -4.29
CA SER A 13 8.83 -0.58 -3.16
C SER A 13 10.08 0.21 -3.57
N PRO A 14 10.55 1.14 -2.74
CA PRO A 14 11.83 1.81 -2.94
C PRO A 14 13.04 0.87 -2.98
N ASN A 15 12.92 -0.31 -2.37
CA ASN A 15 13.96 -1.34 -2.35
C ASN A 15 14.00 -2.18 -3.63
N GLY A 16 12.90 -2.20 -4.38
CA GLY A 16 12.79 -2.94 -5.64
C GLY A 16 11.35 -3.08 -6.11
N ILE A 17 11.20 -3.19 -7.41
CA ILE A 17 9.93 -3.50 -8.08
C ILE A 17 9.94 -5.00 -8.36
N GLY A 18 8.90 -5.68 -7.92
CA GLY A 18 8.75 -7.12 -7.97
C GLY A 18 9.35 -7.85 -6.77
N ASN A 19 8.71 -8.96 -6.38
CA ASN A 19 9.08 -9.77 -5.22
C ASN A 19 10.53 -10.20 -5.21
N LYS A 20 11.07 -10.60 -6.36
CA LYS A 20 12.45 -11.03 -6.49
C LYS A 20 13.43 -9.91 -6.10
N ASN A 21 13.26 -8.73 -6.68
CA ASN A 21 14.14 -7.59 -6.43
C ASN A 21 14.02 -7.08 -5.00
N PHE A 22 12.79 -7.03 -4.48
CA PHE A 22 12.52 -6.66 -3.09
C PHE A 22 13.18 -7.63 -2.11
N THR A 23 12.96 -8.94 -2.29
CA THR A 23 13.55 -9.98 -1.44
C THR A 23 15.08 -9.94 -1.47
N GLU A 24 15.67 -9.80 -2.66
CA GLU A 24 17.13 -9.70 -2.82
C GLU A 24 17.68 -8.45 -2.11
N ALA A 25 17.00 -7.32 -2.20
CA ALA A 25 17.39 -6.10 -1.50
C ALA A 25 17.34 -6.27 0.02
N LEU A 26 16.30 -6.93 0.56
CA LEU A 26 16.19 -7.23 1.98
C LEU A 26 17.31 -8.16 2.46
N LEU A 27 17.55 -9.25 1.75
CA LEU A 27 18.62 -10.22 2.10
C LEU A 27 20.02 -9.59 2.09
N ARG A 28 20.23 -8.58 1.26
CA ARG A 28 21.48 -7.83 1.18
C ARG A 28 21.55 -6.61 2.10
N GLY A 29 20.51 -6.33 2.88
CA GLY A 29 20.42 -5.15 3.75
C GLY A 29 20.47 -3.83 2.98
N ARG A 30 20.02 -3.80 1.70
CA ARG A 30 19.98 -2.57 0.90
C ARG A 30 18.81 -1.69 1.32
N SER A 31 19.09 -0.44 1.66
CA SER A 31 18.06 0.57 1.91
C SER A 31 17.56 1.17 0.59
N GLY A 32 16.23 1.39 0.50
CA GLY A 32 15.61 2.16 -0.58
C GLY A 32 15.48 3.64 -0.25
N ILE A 33 15.95 4.09 0.92
CA ILE A 33 15.83 5.48 1.35
C ILE A 33 16.97 6.29 0.74
N ARG A 34 16.63 7.47 0.21
CA ARG A 34 17.54 8.40 -0.45
C ARG A 34 17.09 9.85 -0.27
N ARG A 35 17.92 10.80 -0.69
CA ARG A 35 17.46 12.19 -0.83
C ARG A 35 16.31 12.23 -1.84
N ILE A 36 15.25 12.97 -1.49
CA ILE A 36 14.04 13.11 -2.34
C ILE A 36 14.44 13.71 -3.69
N GLN A 37 13.91 13.14 -4.77
CA GLN A 37 14.19 13.51 -6.15
C GLN A 37 12.94 13.95 -6.93
N SER A 38 11.74 13.58 -6.51
CA SER A 38 10.48 13.94 -7.18
C SER A 38 10.14 15.44 -7.10
N PHE A 39 10.75 16.15 -6.14
CA PHE A 39 10.68 17.61 -5.98
C PHE A 39 11.91 18.11 -5.23
N ASP A 40 12.15 19.43 -5.24
CA ASP A 40 13.23 20.03 -4.45
C ASP A 40 12.86 20.05 -2.95
N PRO A 41 13.57 19.28 -2.09
CA PRO A 41 13.28 19.19 -0.66
C PRO A 41 13.89 20.35 0.16
N GLU A 42 14.43 21.40 -0.49
CA GLU A 42 15.00 22.55 0.22
C GLU A 42 13.96 23.20 1.14
N GLY A 43 14.38 23.60 2.35
CA GLY A 43 13.50 24.17 3.38
C GLY A 43 12.66 23.16 4.17
N LEU A 44 12.78 21.85 3.87
CA LEU A 44 12.24 20.79 4.71
C LEU A 44 13.25 20.33 5.75
N SER A 45 12.77 19.98 6.96
CA SER A 45 13.62 19.44 8.02
C SER A 45 14.09 18.00 7.72
N SER A 46 13.25 17.22 7.08
CA SER A 46 13.58 15.90 6.53
C SER A 46 13.59 16.00 5.00
N GLN A 47 14.72 15.67 4.38
CA GLN A 47 14.94 15.78 2.94
C GLN A 47 15.09 14.41 2.27
N ILE A 48 14.72 13.36 3.00
CA ILE A 48 14.92 11.97 2.63
C ILE A 48 13.58 11.23 2.60
N GLY A 49 13.53 10.18 1.78
CA GLY A 49 12.34 9.34 1.68
C GLY A 49 12.59 8.10 0.85
N GLY A 50 11.63 7.19 0.87
CA GLY A 50 11.62 6.00 0.04
C GLY A 50 10.74 6.22 -1.18
N GLU A 51 11.30 6.67 -2.30
CA GLU A 51 10.61 6.88 -3.57
C GLU A 51 10.74 5.66 -4.48
N VAL A 52 9.68 5.37 -5.22
CA VAL A 52 9.66 4.34 -6.27
C VAL A 52 9.85 5.00 -7.64
N PHE A 53 10.66 4.43 -8.49
CA PHE A 53 10.82 4.85 -9.88
C PHE A 53 10.26 3.77 -10.80
N LEU A 54 9.04 4.02 -11.31
CA LEU A 54 8.41 3.15 -12.31
C LEU A 54 8.87 3.55 -13.72
N ASP A 55 9.23 2.56 -14.52
CA ASP A 55 9.48 2.80 -15.93
C ASP A 55 8.19 3.25 -16.65
N GLY A 56 8.28 4.24 -17.51
CA GLY A 56 7.16 4.70 -18.32
C GLY A 56 6.06 5.42 -17.56
N GLU A 57 6.40 6.24 -16.57
CA GLU A 57 5.45 7.13 -15.88
C GLU A 57 4.73 8.07 -16.87
N GLY A 58 3.72 7.49 -17.57
CA GLY A 58 2.92 8.23 -18.56
C GLY A 58 2.13 9.37 -17.93
N ASN A 59 1.87 10.32 -18.73
CA ASN A 59 1.07 11.55 -18.79
C ASN A 59 0.11 11.94 -17.64
N GLY A 60 0.41 11.64 -16.37
CA GLY A 60 -0.27 12.26 -15.20
C GLY A 60 -1.80 12.10 -15.08
N LYS A 61 -2.42 11.20 -15.86
CA LYS A 61 -3.87 10.99 -15.86
C LYS A 61 -4.38 10.17 -14.67
N LEU A 62 -3.53 9.30 -14.13
CA LEU A 62 -3.85 8.44 -12.99
C LEU A 62 -3.08 8.89 -11.76
N PRO A 63 -3.68 8.81 -10.57
CA PRO A 63 -2.97 8.98 -9.31
C PRO A 63 -1.76 8.06 -9.22
N ARG A 64 -0.66 8.55 -8.65
CA ARG A 64 0.55 7.76 -8.50
C ARG A 64 0.30 6.47 -7.69
N ILE A 65 -0.45 6.58 -6.60
CA ILE A 65 -0.84 5.42 -5.79
C ILE A 65 -1.50 4.32 -6.63
N LEU A 66 -2.35 4.68 -7.59
CA LEU A 66 -3.01 3.71 -8.46
C LEU A 66 -2.02 3.01 -9.38
N LYS A 67 -1.02 3.72 -9.90
CA LYS A 67 0.04 3.11 -10.72
C LYS A 67 0.84 2.08 -9.93
N LEU A 68 1.18 2.40 -8.67
CA LEU A 68 1.88 1.47 -7.77
C LEU A 68 1.00 0.24 -7.49
N ALA A 69 -0.26 0.46 -7.15
CA ALA A 69 -1.22 -0.61 -6.86
C ALA A 69 -1.46 -1.52 -8.09
N LEU A 70 -1.59 -0.94 -9.29
CA LEU A 70 -1.75 -1.70 -10.53
C LEU A 70 -0.53 -2.59 -10.82
N ALA A 71 0.69 -2.05 -10.67
CA ALA A 71 1.91 -2.81 -10.91
C ALA A 71 2.06 -3.98 -9.92
N ALA A 72 1.84 -3.75 -8.62
CA ALA A 72 1.84 -4.81 -7.62
C ALA A 72 0.72 -5.83 -7.84
N SER A 73 -0.48 -5.37 -8.23
CA SER A 73 -1.61 -6.26 -8.50
C SER A 73 -1.37 -7.17 -9.70
N GLN A 74 -0.76 -6.62 -10.75
CA GLN A 74 -0.41 -7.40 -11.94
C GLN A 74 0.55 -8.53 -11.58
N GLU A 75 1.62 -8.24 -10.84
CA GLU A 75 2.57 -9.26 -10.36
C GLU A 75 1.89 -10.31 -9.49
N ALA A 76 1.06 -9.91 -8.52
CA ALA A 76 0.34 -10.84 -7.66
C ALA A 76 -0.54 -11.81 -8.45
N LEU A 77 -1.24 -11.32 -9.48
CA LEU A 77 -2.08 -12.14 -10.35
C LEU A 77 -1.25 -13.08 -11.22
N GLU A 78 -0.15 -12.61 -11.78
CA GLU A 78 0.78 -13.44 -12.56
C GLU A 78 1.37 -14.57 -11.72
N GLU A 79 1.85 -14.26 -10.52
CA GLU A 79 2.36 -15.28 -9.59
C GLU A 79 1.30 -16.28 -9.16
N SER A 80 0.06 -15.83 -8.95
CA SER A 80 -1.03 -16.72 -8.61
C SER A 80 -1.46 -17.64 -9.76
N GLY A 81 -1.05 -17.35 -10.99
CA GLY A 81 -1.51 -18.05 -12.19
C GLY A 81 -2.96 -17.75 -12.57
N ILE A 82 -3.56 -16.69 -12.02
CA ILE A 82 -4.94 -16.27 -12.36
C ILE A 82 -4.91 -15.38 -13.60
N GLU A 83 -5.36 -15.90 -14.70
CA GLU A 83 -5.56 -15.17 -15.94
C GLU A 83 -6.99 -14.59 -15.99
N SER A 84 -7.18 -13.36 -15.57
CA SER A 84 -8.50 -12.73 -15.43
C SER A 84 -9.35 -12.77 -16.70
N LYS A 85 -8.72 -12.75 -17.88
CA LYS A 85 -9.40 -12.82 -19.19
C LYS A 85 -9.99 -14.19 -19.49
N LYS A 86 -9.54 -15.25 -18.82
CA LYS A 86 -10.03 -16.63 -19.02
C LYS A 86 -11.12 -17.02 -18.02
N LEU A 87 -11.37 -16.19 -17.01
CA LEU A 87 -12.40 -16.44 -16.02
C LEU A 87 -13.80 -16.22 -16.60
N SER A 88 -14.74 -17.09 -16.22
CA SER A 88 -16.16 -16.91 -16.45
C SER A 88 -16.71 -15.71 -15.68
N GLU A 89 -17.88 -15.19 -16.07
CA GLU A 89 -18.53 -14.09 -15.35
C GLU A 89 -18.92 -14.49 -13.91
N GLU A 90 -19.26 -15.74 -13.68
CA GLU A 90 -19.53 -16.28 -12.34
C GLU A 90 -18.27 -16.25 -11.47
N GLU A 91 -17.13 -16.71 -11.97
CA GLU A 91 -15.85 -16.65 -11.25
C GLU A 91 -15.43 -15.22 -10.97
N LYS A 92 -15.55 -14.30 -11.94
CA LYS A 92 -15.28 -12.87 -11.75
C LYS A 92 -16.16 -12.24 -10.66
N GLY A 93 -17.44 -12.68 -10.57
CA GLY A 93 -18.38 -12.26 -9.53
C GLY A 93 -17.99 -12.73 -8.11
N LYS A 94 -17.11 -13.74 -8.00
CA LYS A 94 -16.58 -14.27 -6.75
C LYS A 94 -15.18 -13.78 -6.40
N ILE A 95 -14.63 -12.82 -7.16
CA ILE A 95 -13.34 -12.20 -6.88
C ILE A 95 -13.55 -10.75 -6.45
N GLY A 96 -13.21 -10.44 -5.21
CA GLY A 96 -13.27 -9.08 -4.66
C GLY A 96 -11.94 -8.33 -4.78
N VAL A 97 -12.00 -7.00 -4.63
CA VAL A 97 -10.83 -6.12 -4.52
C VAL A 97 -10.96 -5.30 -3.25
N VAL A 98 -9.97 -5.43 -2.35
CA VAL A 98 -9.93 -4.68 -1.08
C VAL A 98 -8.58 -3.99 -0.95
N LEU A 99 -8.57 -2.67 -1.09
CA LEU A 99 -7.35 -1.87 -1.02
C LEU A 99 -7.30 -1.06 0.27
N GLY A 100 -6.22 -1.20 1.03
CA GLY A 100 -5.90 -0.36 2.17
C GLY A 100 -5.05 0.85 1.79
N THR A 101 -5.37 2.02 2.32
CA THR A 101 -4.58 3.23 2.10
C THR A 101 -4.73 4.23 3.25
N GLY A 102 -3.64 4.85 3.66
CA GLY A 102 -3.66 5.92 4.65
C GLY A 102 -3.88 7.31 4.04
N GLY A 103 -3.33 7.56 2.86
CA GLY A 103 -3.37 8.87 2.19
C GLY A 103 -4.22 8.92 0.93
N ALA A 104 -4.63 7.78 0.41
CA ALA A 104 -5.36 7.68 -0.86
C ALA A 104 -4.68 8.49 -1.99
N GLY A 105 -5.47 9.20 -2.78
CA GLY A 105 -4.99 10.05 -3.87
C GLY A 105 -4.66 11.49 -3.47
N ILE A 106 -4.23 11.74 -2.23
CA ILE A 106 -3.98 13.10 -1.70
C ILE A 106 -2.95 13.86 -2.55
N GLU A 107 -1.89 13.20 -3.00
CA GLU A 107 -0.86 13.78 -3.88
C GLU A 107 -1.46 14.22 -5.22
N PHE A 108 -2.32 13.38 -5.81
CA PHE A 108 -3.01 13.72 -7.05
C PHE A 108 -3.97 14.89 -6.85
N THR A 109 -4.73 14.87 -5.75
CA THR A 109 -5.66 15.94 -5.38
C THR A 109 -4.94 17.28 -5.22
N GLU A 110 -3.82 17.32 -4.50
CA GLU A 110 -2.99 18.50 -4.33
C GLU A 110 -2.58 19.09 -5.69
N LYS A 111 -2.04 18.26 -6.59
CA LYS A 111 -1.67 18.68 -7.94
C LYS A 111 -2.84 19.25 -8.75
N GLN A 112 -4.06 18.70 -8.60
CA GLN A 112 -5.23 19.22 -9.30
C GLN A 112 -5.61 20.62 -8.81
N TYR A 113 -5.46 20.92 -7.52
CA TYR A 113 -5.73 22.25 -6.97
C TYR A 113 -4.73 23.32 -7.48
N GLU A 114 -3.50 22.94 -7.81
CA GLU A 114 -2.50 23.83 -8.36
C GLU A 114 -2.74 24.18 -9.84
N LEU A 115 -3.55 23.37 -10.54
CA LEU A 115 -3.82 23.57 -11.97
C LEU A 115 -4.93 24.60 -12.19
N LYS A 116 -4.70 25.55 -13.13
CA LYS A 116 -5.77 26.46 -13.59
C LYS A 116 -6.93 25.72 -14.27
N LYS A 117 -6.65 24.56 -14.85
CA LYS A 117 -7.61 23.69 -15.52
C LYS A 117 -7.38 22.24 -15.06
N PRO A 118 -8.10 21.80 -14.02
CA PRO A 118 -7.95 20.42 -13.54
C PRO A 118 -8.39 19.40 -14.60
N HIS A 119 -7.91 18.18 -14.44
CA HIS A 119 -8.26 17.06 -15.32
C HIS A 119 -9.76 16.73 -15.25
N VAL A 120 -10.37 16.28 -16.34
CA VAL A 120 -11.80 15.95 -16.39
C VAL A 120 -12.22 14.88 -15.36
N TYR A 121 -11.33 13.97 -15.01
CA TYR A 121 -11.53 12.96 -13.98
C TYR A 121 -10.96 13.36 -12.60
N ALA A 122 -10.66 14.64 -12.36
CA ALA A 122 -10.05 15.09 -11.12
C ALA A 122 -10.83 14.65 -9.88
N ILE A 123 -12.16 14.78 -9.89
CA ILE A 123 -13.01 14.40 -8.76
C ILE A 123 -13.00 12.87 -8.54
N SER A 124 -13.26 12.10 -9.58
CA SER A 124 -13.29 10.64 -9.46
C SER A 124 -11.93 10.08 -9.01
N GLN A 125 -10.86 10.54 -9.60
CA GLN A 125 -9.50 10.08 -9.27
C GLN A 125 -9.00 10.57 -7.90
N SER A 126 -9.60 11.61 -7.34
CA SER A 126 -9.34 12.08 -5.97
C SER A 126 -10.17 11.34 -4.91
N THR A 127 -11.21 10.60 -5.33
CA THR A 127 -12.08 9.87 -4.40
C THR A 127 -11.46 8.53 -4.03
N PRO A 128 -11.22 8.23 -2.73
CA PRO A 128 -10.54 7.01 -2.31
C PRO A 128 -11.16 5.72 -2.89
N GLY A 129 -12.48 5.61 -2.91
CA GLY A 129 -13.20 4.43 -3.43
C GLY A 129 -12.90 4.12 -4.90
N ASN A 130 -12.46 5.11 -5.67
CA ASN A 130 -12.07 4.89 -7.07
C ASN A 130 -10.84 3.98 -7.20
N LEU A 131 -9.96 3.92 -6.20
CA LEU A 131 -8.74 3.12 -6.27
C LEU A 131 -9.04 1.62 -6.41
N SER A 132 -9.95 1.07 -5.60
CA SER A 132 -10.36 -0.34 -5.73
C SER A 132 -11.21 -0.57 -6.98
N SER A 133 -12.03 0.41 -7.38
CA SER A 133 -12.84 0.34 -8.60
C SER A 133 -11.98 0.27 -9.85
N GLU A 134 -10.92 1.07 -9.96
CA GLU A 134 -10.00 1.04 -11.10
C GLU A 134 -9.24 -0.30 -11.20
N LEU A 135 -8.86 -0.90 -10.07
CA LEU A 135 -8.30 -2.25 -10.06
C LEU A 135 -9.34 -3.27 -10.55
N SER A 136 -10.58 -3.20 -10.05
CA SER A 136 -11.67 -4.08 -10.47
C SER A 136 -11.95 -3.96 -11.98
N ILE A 137 -12.01 -2.74 -12.51
CA ILE A 137 -12.21 -2.47 -13.94
C ILE A 137 -11.05 -3.02 -14.77
N THR A 138 -9.81 -2.76 -14.34
CA THR A 138 -8.61 -3.18 -15.08
C THR A 138 -8.51 -4.69 -15.21
N PHE A 139 -8.81 -5.43 -14.12
CA PHE A 139 -8.72 -6.89 -14.11
C PHE A 139 -10.04 -7.59 -14.42
N GLY A 140 -11.15 -6.84 -14.56
CA GLY A 140 -12.47 -7.38 -14.87
C GLY A 140 -13.11 -8.12 -13.71
N PHE A 141 -12.73 -7.84 -12.44
CA PHE A 141 -13.32 -8.46 -11.27
C PHE A 141 -14.66 -7.79 -10.92
N GLN A 142 -15.64 -8.59 -10.54
CA GLN A 142 -17.04 -8.15 -10.38
C GLN A 142 -17.59 -8.46 -8.97
N GLY A 143 -16.77 -8.99 -8.07
CA GLY A 143 -17.10 -9.13 -6.68
C GLY A 143 -17.11 -7.77 -5.95
N LEU A 144 -17.07 -7.79 -4.61
CA LEU A 144 -17.02 -6.55 -3.85
C LEU A 144 -15.75 -5.72 -4.16
N SER A 145 -15.88 -4.40 -4.11
CA SER A 145 -14.79 -3.46 -4.35
C SER A 145 -14.79 -2.40 -3.24
N HIS A 146 -13.82 -2.48 -2.32
CA HIS A 146 -13.76 -1.61 -1.15
C HIS A 146 -12.38 -0.99 -0.97
N VAL A 147 -12.37 0.25 -0.45
CA VAL A 147 -11.16 0.88 0.09
C VAL A 147 -11.32 1.02 1.60
N ILE A 148 -10.31 0.60 2.35
CA ILE A 148 -10.24 0.71 3.80
C ILE A 148 -9.18 1.74 4.17
N SER A 149 -9.56 2.72 4.98
CA SER A 149 -8.65 3.77 5.46
C SER A 149 -8.74 3.89 6.97
N THR A 150 -7.81 3.23 7.64
CA THR A 150 -7.61 3.22 9.10
C THR A 150 -6.22 3.75 9.48
N GLY A 151 -5.69 4.64 8.65
CA GLY A 151 -4.33 5.17 8.80
C GLY A 151 -3.27 4.12 8.47
N CYS A 152 -2.26 3.99 9.33
CA CYS A 152 -1.12 3.10 9.07
C CYS A 152 -1.47 1.59 9.07
N THR A 153 -2.65 1.20 9.58
CA THR A 153 -3.11 -0.20 9.61
C THR A 153 -3.97 -0.59 8.42
N SER A 154 -4.26 0.34 7.52
CA SER A 154 -5.21 0.15 6.41
C SER A 154 -4.99 -1.12 5.59
N SER A 155 -3.73 -1.44 5.27
CA SER A 155 -3.40 -2.64 4.48
C SER A 155 -3.71 -3.93 5.24
N THR A 156 -3.38 -3.97 6.54
CA THR A 156 -3.68 -5.13 7.40
C THR A 156 -5.18 -5.29 7.56
N ASP A 157 -5.92 -4.18 7.73
CA ASP A 157 -7.36 -4.20 7.85
C ASP A 157 -8.03 -4.62 6.53
N ALA A 158 -7.48 -4.23 5.38
CA ALA A 158 -7.94 -4.66 4.06
C ALA A 158 -7.78 -6.18 3.86
N ILE A 159 -6.62 -6.72 4.24
CA ILE A 159 -6.36 -8.18 4.21
C ILE A 159 -7.31 -8.91 5.15
N GLY A 160 -7.48 -8.40 6.38
CA GLY A 160 -8.38 -8.98 7.37
C GLY A 160 -9.84 -8.96 6.94
N TYR A 161 -10.28 -7.88 6.30
CA TYR A 161 -11.62 -7.79 5.74
C TYR A 161 -11.82 -8.81 4.61
N ALA A 162 -10.89 -8.87 3.66
CA ALA A 162 -10.94 -9.85 2.57
C ALA A 162 -10.91 -11.29 3.08
N PHE A 163 -10.10 -11.58 4.12
CA PHE A 163 -10.09 -12.87 4.82
C PHE A 163 -11.49 -13.26 5.33
N HIS A 164 -12.18 -12.35 6.00
CA HIS A 164 -13.54 -12.62 6.48
C HIS A 164 -14.56 -12.80 5.36
N GLU A 165 -14.42 -12.08 4.26
CA GLU A 165 -15.31 -12.25 3.11
C GLU A 165 -15.17 -13.64 2.46
N ILE A 166 -13.93 -14.15 2.36
CA ILE A 166 -13.66 -15.51 1.87
C ILE A 166 -14.11 -16.54 2.90
N GLN A 167 -13.77 -16.35 4.17
CA GLN A 167 -14.14 -17.27 5.26
C GLN A 167 -15.67 -17.43 5.41
N SER A 168 -16.43 -16.39 5.09
CA SER A 168 -17.90 -16.43 5.10
C SER A 168 -18.52 -17.03 3.84
N GLY A 169 -17.72 -17.40 2.82
CA GLY A 169 -18.18 -17.93 1.54
C GLY A 169 -18.81 -16.90 0.59
N ARG A 170 -18.70 -15.60 0.92
CA ARG A 170 -19.17 -14.53 -0.01
C ARG A 170 -18.26 -14.39 -1.20
N LEU A 171 -16.96 -14.57 -1.02
CA LEU A 171 -15.95 -14.59 -2.08
C LEU A 171 -15.22 -15.94 -2.08
N ASN A 172 -14.73 -16.32 -3.24
CA ASN A 172 -13.78 -17.43 -3.39
C ASN A 172 -12.34 -16.91 -3.40
N ARG A 173 -12.14 -15.68 -3.91
CA ARG A 173 -10.84 -15.04 -4.04
C ARG A 173 -10.94 -13.54 -3.74
N ALA A 174 -9.82 -12.94 -3.36
CA ALA A 174 -9.71 -11.49 -3.25
C ALA A 174 -8.31 -11.03 -3.66
N LEU A 175 -8.25 -9.94 -4.40
CA LEU A 175 -7.06 -9.12 -4.54
C LEU A 175 -7.06 -8.14 -3.38
N ALA A 176 -6.17 -8.31 -2.40
CA ALA A 176 -6.18 -7.54 -1.17
C ALA A 176 -4.76 -7.09 -0.79
N GLY A 177 -4.65 -5.93 -0.18
CA GLY A 177 -3.36 -5.38 0.23
C GLY A 177 -3.44 -3.90 0.47
N GLY A 178 -2.37 -3.19 0.18
CA GLY A 178 -2.36 -1.74 0.33
C GLY A 178 -1.35 -1.02 -0.53
N ALA A 179 -1.63 0.25 -0.73
CA ALA A 179 -0.76 1.17 -1.43
C ALA A 179 -0.84 2.56 -0.81
N ASP A 180 0.28 3.27 -0.83
CA ASP A 180 0.33 4.70 -0.50
C ASP A 180 1.39 5.41 -1.34
N SER A 181 1.12 6.67 -1.66
CA SER A 181 2.03 7.60 -2.28
C SER A 181 1.73 9.01 -1.78
N CYS A 182 2.48 9.45 -0.77
CA CYS A 182 2.28 10.73 -0.10
C CYS A 182 3.51 11.63 -0.24
N PHE A 183 4.11 11.69 -1.45
CA PHE A 183 5.32 12.46 -1.73
C PHE A 183 5.00 13.76 -2.46
N THR A 184 4.75 14.82 -1.68
CA THR A 184 4.76 16.21 -2.16
C THR A 184 5.45 17.09 -1.13
N TRP A 185 5.87 18.27 -1.54
CA TRP A 185 6.51 19.23 -0.64
C TRP A 185 5.59 19.61 0.53
N ASN A 186 4.30 19.86 0.27
CA ASN A 186 3.34 20.28 1.28
C ASN A 186 3.02 19.14 2.27
N ILE A 187 2.88 17.91 1.79
CA ILE A 187 2.66 16.74 2.66
C ILE A 187 3.87 16.51 3.56
N MET A 188 5.08 16.54 3.00
CA MET A 188 6.32 16.43 3.78
C MET A 188 6.44 17.56 4.80
N LYS A 189 6.06 18.79 4.44
CA LYS A 189 6.04 19.93 5.35
C LYS A 189 5.05 19.75 6.48
N ALA A 190 3.85 19.23 6.20
CA ALA A 190 2.84 18.91 7.21
C ALA A 190 3.36 17.89 8.24
N PHE A 191 3.98 16.79 7.77
CA PHE A 191 4.62 15.82 8.65
C PHE A 191 5.80 16.42 9.45
N SER A 192 6.57 17.34 8.84
CA SER A 192 7.62 18.08 9.55
C SER A 192 7.08 18.94 10.69
N PHE A 193 5.92 19.58 10.52
CA PHE A 193 5.26 20.33 11.60
C PHE A 193 4.81 19.43 12.75
N MET A 194 4.44 18.20 12.47
CA MET A 194 4.13 17.20 13.49
C MET A 194 5.38 16.71 14.26
N LYS A 195 6.59 17.02 13.77
CA LYS A 195 7.88 16.60 14.35
C LYS A 195 8.03 15.09 14.51
N VAL A 196 7.53 14.34 13.53
CA VAL A 196 7.55 12.87 13.54
C VAL A 196 8.54 12.27 12.55
N LEU A 197 9.10 13.09 11.66
CA LEU A 197 10.07 12.63 10.65
C LEU A 197 11.49 12.63 11.21
N SER A 198 12.28 11.67 10.72
CA SER A 198 13.75 11.64 10.93
C SER A 198 14.40 12.85 10.26
N THR A 199 15.27 13.55 10.99
CA THR A 199 15.93 14.78 10.55
C THR A 199 17.46 14.74 10.69
N HIS A 200 18.00 13.83 11.50
CA HIS A 200 19.45 13.73 11.76
C HIS A 200 20.21 12.98 10.67
N TRP A 201 19.49 12.31 9.75
CA TRP A 201 20.11 11.40 8.79
C TRP A 201 20.02 11.88 7.33
N ASN A 202 19.79 13.19 7.10
CA ASN A 202 19.72 13.75 5.75
C ASN A 202 20.99 13.48 4.92
N ASP A 203 22.17 13.44 5.56
CA ASP A 203 23.46 13.18 4.92
C ASP A 203 23.82 11.68 4.86
N SER A 204 23.02 10.81 5.47
CA SER A 204 23.21 9.36 5.47
C SER A 204 21.83 8.66 5.41
N PRO A 205 21.07 8.88 4.33
CA PRO A 205 19.68 8.48 4.23
C PRO A 205 19.46 6.97 4.42
N GLU A 206 20.41 6.14 4.00
CA GLU A 206 20.33 4.68 4.15
C GLU A 206 20.30 4.21 5.59
N LYS A 207 20.69 5.08 6.56
CA LYS A 207 20.68 4.80 7.99
C LYS A 207 19.46 5.33 8.74
N ALA A 208 18.62 6.12 8.08
CA ALA A 208 17.57 6.90 8.73
C ALA A 208 16.42 6.03 9.29
N SER A 209 15.99 5.01 8.56
CA SER A 209 14.95 4.09 9.05
C SER A 209 15.59 3.03 9.95
N ARG A 210 15.45 3.23 11.25
CA ARG A 210 16.07 2.39 12.29
C ARG A 210 15.12 2.09 13.42
N PRO A 211 14.02 1.37 13.15
CA PRO A 211 13.06 1.02 14.18
C PRO A 211 13.75 0.24 15.32
N PHE A 212 13.29 0.50 16.54
CA PHE A 212 13.84 -0.09 17.79
C PHE A 212 15.27 0.34 18.17
N SER A 213 15.99 1.10 17.36
CA SER A 213 17.31 1.64 17.72
C SER A 213 17.19 2.71 18.81
N ALA A 214 18.20 2.82 19.69
CA ALA A 214 18.21 3.80 20.75
C ALA A 214 18.35 5.25 20.22
N ASP A 215 19.01 5.41 19.08
CA ASP A 215 19.27 6.69 18.41
C ASP A 215 18.29 7.00 17.25
N ARG A 216 17.14 6.33 17.22
CA ARG A 216 16.07 6.69 16.29
C ARG A 216 15.55 8.09 16.59
N ASP A 217 15.26 8.86 15.55
CA ASP A 217 14.80 10.25 15.67
C ASP A 217 13.47 10.56 14.96
N GLY A 218 12.85 9.55 14.38
CA GLY A 218 11.58 9.67 13.67
C GLY A 218 11.39 8.56 12.68
N PHE A 219 10.33 8.64 11.90
CA PHE A 219 10.12 7.74 10.75
C PHE A 219 10.55 8.41 9.44
N VAL A 220 10.75 7.61 8.41
CA VAL A 220 11.04 8.06 7.05
C VAL A 220 9.82 7.74 6.19
N LEU A 221 9.29 8.76 5.52
CA LEU A 221 8.15 8.57 4.63
C LEU A 221 8.57 7.72 3.42
N GLY A 222 7.72 6.78 3.04
CA GLY A 222 7.92 5.91 1.88
C GLY A 222 6.64 5.77 1.08
N GLU A 223 6.78 5.41 -0.19
CA GLU A 223 5.67 5.03 -1.04
C GLU A 223 5.84 3.58 -1.50
N GLY A 224 4.76 2.97 -1.95
CA GLY A 224 4.79 1.61 -2.47
C GLY A 224 3.41 0.96 -2.48
N ALA A 225 3.42 -0.29 -2.90
CA ALA A 225 2.25 -1.15 -2.89
C ALA A 225 2.65 -2.61 -2.63
N TRP A 226 1.87 -3.29 -1.81
CA TRP A 226 1.95 -4.74 -1.61
C TRP A 226 0.54 -5.32 -1.77
N MET A 227 0.39 -6.16 -2.78
CA MET A 227 -0.88 -6.79 -3.09
C MET A 227 -0.75 -8.31 -3.03
N PHE A 228 -1.79 -8.94 -2.51
CA PHE A 228 -1.88 -10.38 -2.33
C PHE A 228 -3.11 -10.92 -3.05
N VAL A 229 -2.98 -12.09 -3.64
CA VAL A 229 -4.14 -12.91 -4.01
C VAL A 229 -4.44 -13.82 -2.84
N LEU A 230 -5.58 -13.57 -2.19
CA LEU A 230 -6.15 -14.44 -1.17
C LEU A 230 -7.15 -15.39 -1.84
N GLU A 231 -7.15 -16.63 -1.43
CA GLU A 231 -7.99 -17.65 -2.06
C GLU A 231 -8.50 -18.64 -1.01
N GLU A 232 -9.70 -19.14 -1.20
CA GLU A 232 -10.21 -20.27 -0.44
C GLU A 232 -9.34 -21.50 -0.75
N TYR A 233 -8.97 -22.23 0.28
CA TYR A 233 -7.98 -23.31 0.22
C TYR A 233 -8.36 -24.43 -0.78
N GLU A 234 -9.62 -24.86 -0.77
CA GLU A 234 -10.10 -25.91 -1.68
C GLU A 234 -10.09 -25.45 -3.14
N GLU A 235 -10.38 -24.17 -3.38
CA GLU A 235 -10.29 -23.58 -4.72
C GLU A 235 -8.83 -23.49 -5.20
N ALA A 236 -7.91 -23.13 -4.32
CA ALA A 236 -6.48 -23.12 -4.62
C ALA A 236 -5.97 -24.53 -4.96
N GLN A 237 -6.37 -25.54 -4.18
CA GLN A 237 -5.99 -26.94 -4.43
C GLN A 237 -6.56 -27.48 -5.75
N LYS A 238 -7.81 -27.18 -6.09
CA LYS A 238 -8.44 -27.65 -7.36
C LYS A 238 -7.67 -27.24 -8.62
N ARG A 239 -6.91 -26.14 -8.55
CA ARG A 239 -6.13 -25.61 -9.65
C ARG A 239 -4.62 -25.78 -9.47
N ASP A 240 -4.17 -26.58 -8.52
CA ASP A 240 -2.75 -26.81 -8.18
C ASP A 240 -1.97 -25.50 -7.95
N ALA A 241 -2.60 -24.52 -7.27
CA ALA A 241 -1.95 -23.24 -6.99
C ALA A 241 -0.78 -23.39 -6.04
N LEU A 242 0.28 -22.62 -6.27
CA LEU A 242 1.33 -22.44 -5.27
C LEU A 242 0.74 -21.70 -4.04
N ILE A 243 0.86 -22.30 -2.87
CA ILE A 243 0.42 -21.69 -1.61
C ILE A 243 1.64 -21.20 -0.84
N TYR A 244 1.71 -19.88 -0.63
CA TYR A 244 2.79 -19.25 0.14
C TYR A 244 2.57 -19.35 1.64
N ALA A 245 1.32 -19.13 2.09
CA ALA A 245 0.96 -19.13 3.50
C ALA A 245 -0.55 -19.31 3.70
N GLU A 246 -0.97 -19.65 4.90
CA GLU A 246 -2.34 -19.62 5.35
C GLU A 246 -2.56 -18.45 6.32
N ILE A 247 -3.65 -17.70 6.16
CA ILE A 247 -4.07 -16.67 7.11
C ILE A 247 -4.89 -17.34 8.19
N LEU A 248 -4.38 -17.34 9.41
CA LEU A 248 -5.01 -18.05 10.54
C LEU A 248 -6.07 -17.20 11.25
N GLY A 249 -6.00 -15.88 11.12
CA GLY A 249 -6.96 -14.98 11.76
C GLY A 249 -6.58 -13.52 11.62
N TYR A 250 -7.53 -12.66 11.98
CA TYR A 250 -7.39 -11.23 12.01
C TYR A 250 -8.09 -10.67 13.24
N GLY A 251 -7.51 -9.60 13.83
CA GLY A 251 -8.10 -8.88 14.95
C GLY A 251 -7.73 -7.40 14.90
N SER A 252 -8.67 -6.53 15.28
CA SER A 252 -8.48 -5.08 15.34
C SER A 252 -8.91 -4.55 16.69
N SER A 253 -8.17 -3.56 17.19
CA SER A 253 -8.51 -2.85 18.44
C SER A 253 -8.14 -1.37 18.34
N SER A 254 -8.78 -0.52 19.14
CA SER A 254 -8.46 0.90 19.21
C SER A 254 -8.05 1.33 20.62
N ARG A 255 -7.13 2.30 20.70
CA ARG A 255 -6.78 2.97 21.96
C ARG A 255 -7.36 4.38 21.98
N PRO A 256 -8.33 4.70 22.83
CA PRO A 256 -9.00 6.01 22.83
C PRO A 256 -8.20 7.14 23.49
N PHE A 257 -6.95 6.94 23.90
CA PHE A 257 -6.25 7.85 24.82
C PHE A 257 -5.33 8.89 24.19
N ILE A 258 -5.13 8.92 22.87
CA ILE A 258 -4.16 9.85 22.26
C ILE A 258 -4.84 10.68 21.19
N ARG A 259 -5.18 11.95 21.50
CA ARG A 259 -5.66 12.90 20.49
C ARG A 259 -4.53 13.59 19.74
N TYR A 260 -3.43 13.96 20.41
CA TYR A 260 -2.22 14.53 19.81
C TYR A 260 -1.06 14.30 20.76
N VAL A 261 0.05 13.76 20.28
CA VAL A 261 1.27 13.62 21.08
C VAL A 261 2.28 14.65 20.64
N SER A 262 2.41 15.73 21.40
CA SER A 262 3.50 16.69 21.24
C SER A 262 4.83 16.21 21.88
N LYS A 263 4.80 15.13 22.67
CA LYS A 263 5.97 14.46 23.25
C LYS A 263 5.69 12.97 23.37
N ILE A 264 6.24 12.17 22.46
CA ILE A 264 6.34 10.72 22.66
C ILE A 264 7.50 10.50 23.63
N THR A 265 7.21 10.39 24.92
CA THR A 265 8.17 9.80 25.86
C THR A 265 8.02 8.28 25.77
N ALA A 266 9.14 7.57 25.73
CA ALA A 266 9.17 6.10 25.65
C ALA A 266 8.34 5.42 26.78
N ALA A 267 8.07 6.11 27.89
CA ALA A 267 7.23 5.64 28.98
C ALA A 267 5.73 5.49 28.62
N GLY A 268 5.22 6.18 27.60
CA GLY A 268 3.81 6.09 27.20
C GLY A 268 3.48 4.87 26.31
N LEU A 269 4.47 4.16 25.80
CA LEU A 269 4.28 3.00 24.93
C LEU A 269 4.09 1.67 25.70
N PHE A 270 4.39 1.64 26.99
CA PHE A 270 4.41 0.42 27.81
C PHE A 270 3.59 0.53 29.11
N ALA A 271 2.65 1.46 29.22
CA ALA A 271 1.69 1.43 30.30
C ALA A 271 0.69 0.28 30.07
N PRO A 272 0.40 -0.57 31.10
CA PRO A 272 -0.44 -1.75 31.01
C PRO A 272 -1.89 -1.42 30.64
#